data_c4884c04a673f11d6e17fde4caa28e9f
#
_entry.id   c4884c04a673f11d6e17fde4caa28e9f
#
_cell.length_a   1.000
_cell.length_b   1.000
_cell.length_c   1.000
_cell.angle_alpha   90.00
_cell.angle_beta   90.00
_cell.angle_gamma   90.00
#
_symmetry.space_group_name_H-M   'P 1'
#
loop_
_entity.id
_entity.type
_entity.pdbx_description
1 polymer ?
#
loop_
_entity_poly.entity_id
_entity_poly.type
_entity_poly.pdbx_seq_one_letter_code
_entity_poly.pdbx_strand_id
1 'polypeptide(L)'
;MNDSEQYSSVSEHTNLPIVAQFAVLALILGGIFGMLYFHNITTGADKSALSEEQHITESDVVHTVTAQKLEDVSITADAAFVFDVREQRVLFAKNETRALPLASITKLMTALLAHELVEGDTEANISDAAISQDGDNGLTAGERFTVNELERLALITSSNDAAFALGASVGELLGEGNPHEQFVEAMNIRAEELELETLSFKNTTGLEPLIADLSKPL
;
A
#
# COMPACT_ATOMS: atom_id res chain seq x y z
N MET A 1 -15.50 21.41 71.19
CA MET A 1 -15.41 19.96 71.07
C MET A 1 -15.20 19.65 69.61
N ASN A 2 -14.00 19.40 69.41
CA ASN A 2 -13.24 18.41 68.59
C ASN A 2 -13.26 18.65 67.07
N ASP A 3 -12.15 19.13 66.62
CA ASP A 3 -10.96 18.43 66.12
C ASP A 3 -11.21 17.58 64.88
N SER A 4 -10.65 18.02 63.78
CA SER A 4 -9.94 17.15 62.84
C SER A 4 -9.04 18.00 61.94
N GLU A 5 -7.78 18.01 62.30
CA GLU A 5 -6.66 18.38 61.47
C GLU A 5 -6.63 17.43 60.25
N GLN A 6 -6.56 17.99 59.06
CA GLN A 6 -6.35 17.23 57.85
C GLN A 6 -5.00 17.60 57.28
N TYR A 7 -4.10 16.65 57.38
CA TYR A 7 -2.76 16.63 56.79
C TYR A 7 -2.82 16.88 55.28
N SER A 8 -2.22 17.95 54.85
CA SER A 8 -1.84 18.14 53.46
C SER A 8 -0.35 17.81 53.32
N SER A 9 -0.07 16.62 52.80
CA SER A 9 1.27 16.27 52.35
C SER A 9 1.54 16.94 51.01
N VAL A 10 2.19 18.06 51.01
CA VAL A 10 2.77 18.68 49.81
C VAL A 10 3.99 17.86 49.43
N SER A 11 3.93 17.14 48.33
CA SER A 11 5.12 16.55 47.70
C SER A 11 5.99 17.67 47.14
N GLU A 12 7.10 17.97 47.77
CA GLU A 12 8.16 18.81 47.22
C GLU A 12 8.76 18.12 46.00
N HIS A 13 8.33 18.51 44.82
CA HIS A 13 9.07 18.23 43.61
C HIS A 13 10.32 19.12 43.60
N THR A 14 11.44 18.56 43.99
CA THR A 14 12.76 19.20 43.84
C THR A 14 13.08 19.34 42.37
N ASN A 15 12.71 20.46 41.75
CA ASN A 15 13.11 20.79 40.41
C ASN A 15 14.62 21.06 40.39
N LEU A 16 15.40 20.16 39.79
CA LEU A 16 16.81 20.41 39.53
C LEU A 16 16.96 21.71 38.71
N PRO A 17 17.96 22.55 39.05
CA PRO A 17 18.24 23.76 38.30
C PRO A 17 18.52 23.41 36.83
N ILE A 18 18.06 24.24 35.91
CA ILE A 18 18.14 24.04 34.47
C ILE A 18 19.54 23.60 34.00
N VAL A 19 20.59 24.17 34.60
CA VAL A 19 21.98 23.79 34.30
C VAL A 19 22.27 22.32 34.63
N ALA A 20 21.71 21.80 35.73
CA ALA A 20 21.88 20.41 36.12
C ALA A 20 21.12 19.44 35.16
N GLN A 21 19.98 19.88 34.64
CA GLN A 21 19.23 19.08 33.63
C GLN A 21 20.02 18.96 32.33
N PHE A 22 20.65 20.03 31.85
CA PHE A 22 21.53 19.98 30.67
C PHE A 22 22.79 19.14 30.91
N ALA A 23 23.37 19.18 32.11
CA ALA A 23 24.52 18.34 32.45
C ALA A 23 24.18 16.85 32.44
N VAL A 24 23.01 16.47 32.97
CA VAL A 24 22.51 15.07 32.91
C VAL A 24 22.25 14.64 31.49
N LEU A 25 21.63 15.48 30.66
CA LEU A 25 21.36 15.18 29.26
C LEU A 25 22.68 14.99 28.46
N ALA A 26 23.67 15.85 28.70
CA ALA A 26 24.99 15.73 28.07
C ALA A 26 25.71 14.43 28.44
N LEU A 27 25.61 13.98 29.69
CA LEU A 27 26.18 12.72 30.16
C LEU A 27 25.47 11.50 29.51
N ILE A 28 24.14 11.55 29.37
CA ILE A 28 23.36 10.48 28.70
C ILE A 28 23.75 10.39 27.24
N LEU A 29 23.79 11.53 26.54
CA LEU A 29 24.15 11.56 25.10
C LEU A 29 25.60 11.12 24.87
N GLY A 30 26.54 11.55 25.76
CA GLY A 30 27.93 11.12 25.71
C GLY A 30 28.10 9.61 25.98
N GLY A 31 27.30 9.03 26.88
CA GLY A 31 27.28 7.60 27.15
C GLY A 31 26.76 6.79 25.98
N ILE A 32 25.67 7.22 25.32
CA ILE A 32 25.11 6.59 24.14
C ILE A 32 26.11 6.64 22.99
N PHE A 33 26.73 7.80 22.75
CA PHE A 33 27.71 7.95 21.67
C PHE A 33 28.96 7.12 21.91
N GLY A 34 29.44 7.07 23.16
CA GLY A 34 30.56 6.22 23.56
C GLY A 34 30.26 4.73 23.38
N MET A 35 29.05 4.27 23.70
CA MET A 35 28.63 2.89 23.54
C MET A 35 28.50 2.50 22.05
N LEU A 36 27.97 3.38 21.21
CA LEU A 36 27.89 3.16 19.76
C LEU A 36 29.29 3.15 19.12
N TYR A 37 30.18 4.03 19.56
CA TYR A 37 31.56 4.07 19.07
C TYR A 37 32.36 2.82 19.48
N PHE A 38 32.18 2.36 20.72
CA PHE A 38 32.84 1.13 21.22
C PHE A 38 32.30 -0.11 20.53
N HIS A 39 30.99 -0.17 20.26
CA HIS A 39 30.37 -1.26 19.52
C HIS A 39 30.92 -1.34 18.09
N ASN A 40 31.14 -0.19 17.43
CA ASN A 40 31.68 -0.15 16.07
C ASN A 40 33.16 -0.56 15.99
N ILE A 41 33.95 -0.34 17.07
CA ILE A 41 35.36 -0.78 17.14
C ILE A 41 35.47 -2.28 17.42
N THR A 42 34.58 -2.84 18.26
CA THR A 42 34.64 -4.27 18.62
C THR A 42 34.10 -5.18 17.52
N THR A 43 33.26 -4.67 16.61
CA THR A 43 32.79 -5.42 15.43
C THR A 43 33.72 -5.30 14.22
N GLY A 44 34.75 -4.43 14.27
CA GLY A 44 35.72 -4.21 13.18
C GLY A 44 37.01 -5.02 13.24
N ALA A 45 37.27 -5.79 14.31
CA ALA A 45 38.49 -6.56 14.49
C ALA A 45 38.15 -8.06 14.64
N ASP A 46 37.87 -8.74 13.58
CA ASP A 46 38.29 -10.13 13.32
C ASP A 46 37.69 -10.66 12.01
N LYS A 47 38.31 -10.32 10.90
CA LYS A 47 38.10 -11.03 9.63
C LYS A 47 39.42 -11.18 8.88
N SER A 48 40.35 -11.84 9.51
CA SER A 48 41.47 -12.46 8.78
C SER A 48 41.99 -13.68 9.54
N ALA A 49 41.77 -14.80 8.93
CA ALA A 49 42.22 -16.15 9.23
C ALA A 49 41.13 -17.07 9.82
N LEU A 50 40.52 -17.84 8.93
CA LEU A 50 40.43 -19.28 9.03
C LEU A 50 39.78 -19.85 7.76
N SER A 51 40.63 -20.53 6.99
CA SER A 51 40.43 -21.73 6.16
C SER A 51 39.07 -21.97 5.47
N GLU A 52 39.18 -22.10 4.15
CA GLU A 52 38.39 -22.93 3.26
C GLU A 52 37.76 -24.16 3.96
N GLU A 53 36.47 -24.06 4.17
CA GLU A 53 35.59 -25.22 4.13
C GLU A 53 34.37 -24.78 3.29
N GLN A 54 34.33 -25.31 2.06
CA GLN A 54 33.22 -25.13 1.14
C GLN A 54 31.96 -25.73 1.77
N HIS A 55 31.21 -24.91 2.51
CA HIS A 55 29.82 -25.19 2.81
C HIS A 55 29.01 -24.70 1.62
N ILE A 56 28.76 -25.60 0.68
CA ILE A 56 27.71 -25.40 -0.34
C ILE A 56 26.39 -25.38 0.41
N THR A 57 25.94 -24.21 0.80
CA THR A 57 24.58 -24.01 1.32
C THR A 57 23.63 -24.06 0.14
N GLU A 58 22.58 -24.84 0.30
CA GLU A 58 21.47 -25.09 -0.63
C GLU A 58 20.78 -23.81 -1.18
N SER A 59 21.25 -22.61 -0.77
CA SER A 59 20.80 -21.29 -1.18
C SER A 59 21.44 -20.81 -2.49
N ASP A 60 22.57 -21.37 -2.92
CA ASP A 60 23.30 -20.85 -4.10
C ASP A 60 22.85 -21.49 -5.42
N VAL A 61 21.94 -22.47 -5.38
CA VAL A 61 21.48 -23.20 -6.59
C VAL A 61 20.27 -22.54 -7.26
N VAL A 62 19.61 -21.57 -6.60
CA VAL A 62 18.32 -21.03 -7.10
C VAL A 62 18.48 -19.76 -7.97
N HIS A 63 19.65 -19.14 -8.05
CA HIS A 63 19.76 -17.82 -8.63
C HIS A 63 20.51 -17.66 -9.96
N THR A 64 20.70 -18.73 -10.71
CA THR A 64 21.11 -18.60 -12.11
C THR A 64 20.02 -19.07 -13.07
N VAL A 65 18.81 -18.52 -12.93
CA VAL A 65 17.93 -18.41 -14.09
C VAL A 65 18.42 -17.25 -14.90
N THR A 66 19.35 -17.53 -15.79
CA THR A 66 19.94 -16.56 -16.71
C THR A 66 18.82 -15.87 -17.46
N ALA A 67 18.84 -14.51 -17.52
CA ALA A 67 17.91 -13.68 -18.31
C ALA A 67 17.74 -14.19 -19.76
N GLN A 68 18.69 -14.92 -20.29
CA GLN A 68 18.70 -15.56 -21.59
C GLN A 68 17.57 -16.58 -21.83
N LYS A 69 16.97 -17.12 -20.77
CA LYS A 69 15.90 -18.15 -20.91
C LYS A 69 14.50 -17.54 -21.13
N LEU A 70 14.32 -16.25 -20.90
CA LEU A 70 13.06 -15.55 -21.13
C LEU A 70 12.94 -14.97 -22.54
N GLU A 71 14.03 -14.78 -23.26
CA GLU A 71 14.03 -14.29 -24.66
C GLU A 71 13.34 -15.28 -25.61
N ASP A 72 13.35 -16.58 -25.30
CA ASP A 72 12.72 -17.62 -26.11
C ASP A 72 11.24 -17.87 -25.73
N VAL A 73 10.68 -17.09 -24.76
CA VAL A 73 9.29 -17.28 -24.33
C VAL A 73 8.34 -16.62 -25.33
N SER A 74 7.54 -17.43 -25.99
CA SER A 74 6.46 -16.95 -26.84
C SER A 74 5.15 -16.92 -26.05
N ILE A 75 4.53 -15.73 -25.96
CA ILE A 75 3.24 -15.53 -25.31
C ILE A 75 2.22 -14.98 -26.29
N THR A 76 0.95 -15.34 -26.12
CA THR A 76 -0.16 -14.89 -26.96
C THR A 76 -0.71 -13.53 -26.54
N ALA A 77 -0.38 -13.04 -25.32
CA ALA A 77 -0.80 -11.72 -24.87
C ALA A 77 -0.30 -10.60 -25.81
N ASP A 78 -1.12 -9.57 -26.01
CA ASP A 78 -0.78 -8.41 -26.84
C ASP A 78 0.36 -7.58 -26.27
N ALA A 79 0.43 -7.47 -24.95
CA ALA A 79 1.51 -6.84 -24.21
C ALA A 79 1.85 -7.65 -22.95
N ALA A 80 3.09 -7.55 -22.50
CA ALA A 80 3.53 -8.14 -21.25
C ALA A 80 4.77 -7.40 -20.72
N PHE A 81 4.88 -7.35 -19.40
CA PHE A 81 6.02 -6.76 -18.72
C PHE A 81 6.33 -7.57 -17.46
N VAL A 82 7.56 -8.03 -17.32
CA VAL A 82 8.04 -8.73 -16.13
C VAL A 82 9.25 -8.00 -15.59
N PHE A 83 9.14 -7.57 -14.34
CA PHE A 83 10.16 -6.78 -13.66
C PHE A 83 10.60 -7.46 -12.36
N ASP A 84 11.90 -7.57 -12.18
CA ASP A 84 12.49 -8.04 -10.92
C ASP A 84 12.67 -6.84 -9.99
N VAL A 85 11.81 -6.77 -8.98
CA VAL A 85 11.81 -5.68 -8.00
C VAL A 85 13.08 -5.68 -7.13
N ARG A 86 13.70 -6.84 -6.88
CA ARG A 86 14.92 -6.93 -6.05
C ARG A 86 16.14 -6.50 -6.81
N GLU A 87 16.27 -7.00 -8.03
CA GLU A 87 17.42 -6.70 -8.91
C GLU A 87 17.20 -5.41 -9.72
N GLN A 88 16.02 -4.76 -9.61
CA GLN A 88 15.65 -3.54 -10.33
C GLN A 88 15.89 -3.65 -11.83
N ARG A 89 15.48 -4.77 -12.43
CA ARG A 89 15.71 -5.01 -13.86
C ARG A 89 14.49 -5.62 -14.55
N VAL A 90 14.34 -5.29 -15.82
CA VAL A 90 13.34 -5.91 -16.70
C VAL A 90 13.83 -7.30 -17.09
N LEU A 91 12.98 -8.31 -16.86
CA LEU A 91 13.23 -9.69 -17.27
C LEU A 91 12.60 -10.02 -18.61
N PHE A 92 11.45 -9.41 -18.92
CA PHE A 92 10.74 -9.59 -20.18
C PHE A 92 9.89 -8.37 -20.47
N ALA A 93 9.86 -7.94 -21.73
CA ALA A 93 8.99 -6.86 -22.20
C ALA A 93 8.46 -7.18 -23.60
N LYS A 94 7.17 -6.97 -23.80
CA LYS A 94 6.51 -7.09 -25.08
C LYS A 94 5.46 -5.99 -25.17
N ASN A 95 5.63 -5.04 -26.10
CA ASN A 95 4.71 -3.92 -26.31
C ASN A 95 4.30 -3.20 -25.01
N GLU A 96 5.21 -3.06 -24.07
CA GLU A 96 4.98 -2.55 -22.71
C GLU A 96 4.51 -1.10 -22.69
N THR A 97 4.79 -0.36 -23.75
CA THR A 97 4.35 1.04 -23.92
C THR A 97 3.02 1.18 -24.65
N ARG A 98 2.42 0.05 -25.08
CA ARG A 98 1.15 0.09 -25.79
C ARG A 98 0.00 0.38 -24.83
N ALA A 99 -0.79 1.42 -25.14
CA ALA A 99 -2.01 1.71 -24.40
C ALA A 99 -3.07 0.64 -24.70
N LEU A 100 -3.53 -0.02 -23.64
CA LEU A 100 -4.55 -1.08 -23.69
C LEU A 100 -5.57 -0.84 -22.57
N PRO A 101 -6.83 -1.30 -22.73
CA PRO A 101 -7.80 -1.31 -21.65
C PRO A 101 -7.24 -2.09 -20.44
N LEU A 102 -7.31 -1.49 -19.25
CA LEU A 102 -6.78 -2.10 -18.02
C LEU A 102 -7.65 -3.24 -17.50
N ALA A 103 -8.94 -3.23 -17.82
CA ALA A 103 -9.92 -4.15 -17.24
C ALA A 103 -9.77 -4.15 -15.69
N SER A 104 -9.83 -5.31 -15.04
CA SER A 104 -9.76 -5.43 -13.58
C SER A 104 -8.43 -5.00 -12.95
N ILE A 105 -7.39 -4.70 -13.73
CA ILE A 105 -6.17 -4.07 -13.20
C ILE A 105 -6.48 -2.70 -12.58
N THR A 106 -7.52 -2.02 -13.07
CA THR A 106 -8.06 -0.77 -12.49
C THR A 106 -8.28 -0.87 -10.98
N LYS A 107 -8.70 -2.02 -10.47
CA LYS A 107 -8.97 -2.25 -9.04
C LYS A 107 -7.73 -2.10 -8.14
N LEU A 108 -6.53 -2.17 -8.71
CA LEU A 108 -5.31 -1.87 -7.97
C LEU A 108 -5.27 -0.40 -7.55
N MET A 109 -5.61 0.51 -8.47
CA MET A 109 -5.68 1.95 -8.14
C MET A 109 -6.85 2.24 -7.20
N THR A 110 -7.99 1.59 -7.40
CA THR A 110 -9.15 1.73 -6.51
C THR A 110 -8.81 1.36 -5.08
N ALA A 111 -8.18 0.20 -4.87
CA ALA A 111 -7.78 -0.25 -3.54
C ALA A 111 -6.65 0.60 -2.96
N LEU A 112 -5.64 0.96 -3.76
CA LEU A 112 -4.55 1.84 -3.33
C LEU A 112 -5.08 3.17 -2.79
N LEU A 113 -5.93 3.83 -3.57
CA LEU A 113 -6.47 5.13 -3.19
C LEU A 113 -7.37 5.05 -1.96
N ALA A 114 -8.25 4.02 -1.86
CA ALA A 114 -9.06 3.80 -0.69
C ALA A 114 -8.19 3.60 0.56
N HIS A 115 -7.15 2.79 0.45
CA HIS A 115 -6.19 2.52 1.53
C HIS A 115 -5.42 3.76 1.99
N GLU A 116 -5.11 4.68 1.07
CA GLU A 116 -4.39 5.93 1.38
C GLU A 116 -5.30 6.99 2.01
N LEU A 117 -6.60 7.00 1.68
CA LEU A 117 -7.53 8.05 2.10
C LEU A 117 -8.23 7.78 3.42
N VAL A 118 -8.45 6.51 3.80
CA VAL A 118 -9.21 6.16 5.01
C VAL A 118 -8.58 5.00 5.76
N GLU A 119 -8.90 4.91 7.06
CA GLU A 119 -8.51 3.77 7.89
C GLU A 119 -9.25 2.50 7.42
N GLY A 120 -8.53 1.37 7.43
CA GLY A 120 -9.04 0.12 6.89
C GLY A 120 -10.24 -0.47 7.63
N ASP A 121 -10.52 -0.05 8.86
CA ASP A 121 -11.69 -0.42 9.68
C ASP A 121 -12.90 0.52 9.48
N THR A 122 -12.77 1.53 8.61
CA THR A 122 -13.89 2.40 8.21
C THR A 122 -15.01 1.56 7.61
N GLU A 123 -16.25 1.76 8.10
CA GLU A 123 -17.42 1.07 7.57
C GLU A 123 -17.86 1.65 6.23
N ALA A 124 -18.14 0.78 5.29
CA ALA A 124 -18.69 1.06 3.97
C ALA A 124 -19.99 0.28 3.77
N ASN A 125 -20.97 0.91 3.12
CA ASN A 125 -22.27 0.29 2.85
C ASN A 125 -22.34 -0.21 1.41
N ILE A 126 -22.93 -1.37 1.20
CA ILE A 126 -23.24 -1.87 -0.15
C ILE A 126 -24.52 -1.22 -0.63
N SER A 127 -24.44 -0.39 -1.64
CA SER A 127 -25.58 0.27 -2.26
C SER A 127 -26.22 -0.59 -3.35
N ASP A 128 -27.48 -0.27 -3.71
CA ASP A 128 -28.14 -0.87 -4.88
C ASP A 128 -27.32 -0.65 -6.16
N ALA A 129 -26.65 0.48 -6.28
CA ALA A 129 -25.78 0.77 -7.41
C ALA A 129 -24.55 -0.15 -7.45
N ALA A 130 -24.00 -0.52 -6.28
CA ALA A 130 -22.87 -1.44 -6.20
C ALA A 130 -23.24 -2.83 -6.72
N ILE A 131 -24.36 -3.39 -6.28
CA ILE A 131 -24.81 -4.73 -6.71
C ILE A 131 -25.36 -4.77 -8.14
N SER A 132 -25.51 -3.61 -8.78
CA SER A 132 -25.92 -3.50 -10.19
C SER A 132 -24.76 -3.58 -11.17
N GLN A 133 -23.54 -3.77 -10.68
CA GLN A 133 -22.38 -3.95 -11.52
C GLN A 133 -22.42 -5.30 -12.24
N ASP A 134 -21.83 -5.37 -13.45
CA ASP A 134 -21.74 -6.63 -14.16
C ASP A 134 -20.90 -7.66 -13.37
N GLY A 135 -21.41 -8.87 -13.28
CA GLY A 135 -20.84 -9.97 -12.51
C GLY A 135 -21.50 -10.10 -11.12
N ASP A 136 -22.04 -11.27 -10.84
CA ASP A 136 -22.58 -11.61 -9.52
C ASP A 136 -21.43 -11.97 -8.57
N ASN A 137 -21.21 -11.15 -7.54
CA ASN A 137 -20.16 -11.33 -6.56
C ASN A 137 -20.69 -11.73 -5.17
N GLY A 138 -21.99 -12.00 -5.06
CA GLY A 138 -22.64 -12.49 -3.85
C GLY A 138 -22.81 -11.43 -2.73
N LEU A 139 -22.67 -10.14 -3.04
CA LEU A 139 -22.96 -9.05 -2.11
C LEU A 139 -24.45 -8.70 -2.17
N THR A 140 -24.99 -8.20 -1.05
CA THR A 140 -26.40 -7.80 -0.92
C THR A 140 -26.48 -6.32 -0.54
N ALA A 141 -27.40 -5.58 -1.15
CA ALA A 141 -27.62 -4.20 -0.80
C ALA A 141 -28.01 -4.05 0.69
N GLY A 142 -27.41 -3.06 1.35
CA GLY A 142 -27.58 -2.81 2.76
C GLY A 142 -26.64 -3.59 3.69
N GLU A 143 -25.84 -4.52 3.17
CA GLU A 143 -24.74 -5.12 3.92
C GLU A 143 -23.68 -4.07 4.23
N ARG A 144 -22.92 -4.31 5.30
CA ARG A 144 -21.81 -3.47 5.74
C ARG A 144 -20.52 -4.28 5.75
N PHE A 145 -19.49 -3.68 5.21
CA PHE A 145 -18.14 -4.20 5.22
C PHE A 145 -17.19 -3.11 5.68
N THR A 146 -16.04 -3.49 6.17
CA THR A 146 -14.93 -2.56 6.34
C THR A 146 -14.23 -2.31 5.00
N VAL A 147 -13.52 -1.19 4.87
CA VAL A 147 -12.70 -0.88 3.70
C VAL A 147 -11.72 -2.02 3.42
N ASN A 148 -11.03 -2.54 4.43
CA ASN A 148 -10.13 -3.70 4.29
C ASN A 148 -10.81 -4.95 3.69
N GLU A 149 -12.05 -5.24 4.09
CA GLU A 149 -12.79 -6.39 3.55
C GLU A 149 -13.15 -6.17 2.09
N LEU A 150 -13.61 -4.98 1.73
CA LEU A 150 -13.92 -4.63 0.34
C LEU A 150 -12.66 -4.61 -0.54
N GLU A 151 -11.53 -4.09 -0.06
CA GLU A 151 -10.24 -4.17 -0.76
C GLU A 151 -9.86 -5.63 -1.07
N ARG A 152 -9.99 -6.52 -0.07
CA ARG A 152 -9.70 -7.94 -0.27
C ARG A 152 -10.64 -8.59 -1.28
N LEU A 153 -11.93 -8.30 -1.24
CA LEU A 153 -12.90 -8.78 -2.23
C LEU A 153 -12.57 -8.24 -3.62
N ALA A 154 -12.31 -6.95 -3.76
CA ALA A 154 -11.96 -6.34 -5.02
C ALA A 154 -10.68 -6.94 -5.63
N LEU A 155 -9.64 -7.16 -4.82
CA LEU A 155 -8.33 -7.61 -5.30
C LEU A 155 -8.22 -9.13 -5.46
N ILE A 156 -8.81 -9.93 -4.55
CA ILE A 156 -8.65 -11.40 -4.55
C ILE A 156 -9.67 -12.06 -5.46
N THR A 157 -10.94 -11.66 -5.37
CA THR A 157 -12.02 -12.24 -6.16
C THR A 157 -12.35 -11.43 -7.42
N SER A 158 -11.71 -10.28 -7.57
CA SER A 158 -11.99 -9.31 -8.65
C SER A 158 -13.43 -8.78 -8.62
N SER A 159 -14.05 -8.68 -7.42
CA SER A 159 -15.42 -8.21 -7.24
C SER A 159 -15.60 -6.79 -7.77
N ASN A 160 -16.53 -6.63 -8.72
CA ASN A 160 -16.92 -5.32 -9.23
C ASN A 160 -17.79 -4.56 -8.23
N ASP A 161 -18.69 -5.27 -7.54
CA ASP A 161 -19.55 -4.70 -6.51
C ASP A 161 -18.72 -4.11 -5.37
N ALA A 162 -17.68 -4.85 -4.91
CA ALA A 162 -16.78 -4.37 -3.87
C ALA A 162 -15.95 -3.17 -4.32
N ALA A 163 -15.45 -3.18 -5.55
CA ALA A 163 -14.68 -2.05 -6.11
C ALA A 163 -15.55 -0.79 -6.27
N PHE A 164 -16.81 -0.96 -6.70
CA PHE A 164 -17.76 0.14 -6.78
C PHE A 164 -18.11 0.69 -5.37
N ALA A 165 -18.42 -0.22 -4.43
CA ALA A 165 -18.74 0.15 -3.06
C ALA A 165 -17.59 0.90 -2.37
N LEU A 166 -16.34 0.48 -2.58
CA LEU A 166 -15.14 1.21 -2.13
C LEU A 166 -15.15 2.65 -2.64
N GLY A 167 -15.24 2.82 -3.98
CA GLY A 167 -15.18 4.13 -4.57
C GLY A 167 -16.36 5.03 -4.15
N ALA A 168 -17.56 4.47 -4.05
CA ALA A 168 -18.72 5.22 -3.60
C ALA A 168 -18.60 5.64 -2.12
N SER A 169 -18.23 4.71 -1.22
CA SER A 169 -18.15 5.00 0.22
C SER A 169 -17.01 5.95 0.57
N VAL A 170 -15.84 5.80 -0.04
CA VAL A 170 -14.72 6.71 0.19
C VAL A 170 -14.95 8.06 -0.50
N GLY A 171 -15.58 8.04 -1.67
CA GLY A 171 -15.94 9.26 -2.39
C GLY A 171 -16.91 10.17 -1.64
N GLU A 172 -17.77 9.64 -0.78
CA GLU A 172 -18.64 10.42 0.12
C GLU A 172 -17.84 11.36 1.04
N LEU A 173 -16.59 11.04 1.31
CA LEU A 173 -15.71 11.81 2.19
C LEU A 173 -14.93 12.91 1.44
N LEU A 174 -14.93 12.87 0.10
CA LEU A 174 -14.12 13.79 -0.72
C LEU A 174 -14.79 15.13 -1.00
N GLY A 175 -16.10 15.24 -0.82
CA GLY A 175 -16.81 16.50 -1.00
C GLY A 175 -18.29 16.34 -1.34
N GLU A 176 -18.87 17.41 -1.89
CA GLU A 176 -20.28 17.43 -2.32
C GLU A 176 -20.38 17.03 -3.81
N GLY A 177 -21.31 16.14 -4.14
CA GLY A 177 -21.54 15.69 -5.52
C GLY A 177 -21.80 14.19 -5.62
N ASN A 178 -21.52 13.61 -6.79
CA ASN A 178 -21.58 12.16 -6.98
C ASN A 178 -20.34 11.51 -6.37
N PRO A 179 -20.46 10.71 -5.30
CA PRO A 179 -19.31 10.14 -4.62
C PRO A 179 -18.41 9.30 -5.53
N HIS A 180 -19.00 8.47 -6.39
CA HIS A 180 -18.26 7.64 -7.30
C HIS A 180 -17.45 8.44 -8.32
N GLU A 181 -18.03 9.53 -8.86
CA GLU A 181 -17.33 10.42 -9.80
C GLU A 181 -16.17 11.15 -9.12
N GLN A 182 -16.35 11.62 -7.89
CA GLN A 182 -15.30 12.27 -7.10
C GLN A 182 -14.13 11.30 -6.83
N PHE A 183 -14.45 10.05 -6.51
CA PHE A 183 -13.42 9.04 -6.31
C PHE A 183 -12.65 8.75 -7.61
N VAL A 184 -13.33 8.67 -8.76
CA VAL A 184 -12.69 8.49 -10.07
C VAL A 184 -11.81 9.69 -10.44
N GLU A 185 -12.24 10.91 -10.12
CA GLU A 185 -11.39 12.09 -10.27
C GLU A 185 -10.13 11.99 -9.40
N ALA A 186 -10.28 11.60 -8.15
CA ALA A 186 -9.15 11.37 -7.24
C ALA A 186 -8.21 10.25 -7.74
N MET A 187 -8.72 9.18 -8.35
CA MET A 187 -7.89 8.16 -9.01
C MET A 187 -7.02 8.74 -10.12
N ASN A 188 -7.56 9.66 -10.92
CA ASN A 188 -6.80 10.30 -11.99
C ASN A 188 -5.75 11.28 -11.43
N ILE A 189 -6.10 12.06 -10.41
CA ILE A 189 -5.14 12.91 -9.70
C ILE A 189 -4.00 12.06 -9.12
N ARG A 190 -4.33 10.92 -8.50
CA ARG A 190 -3.32 10.03 -7.93
C ARG A 190 -2.42 9.41 -9.00
N ALA A 191 -2.96 9.10 -10.17
CA ALA A 191 -2.17 8.64 -11.30
C ALA A 191 -1.15 9.72 -11.76
N GLU A 192 -1.55 10.98 -11.82
CA GLU A 192 -0.66 12.10 -12.14
C GLU A 192 0.45 12.26 -11.08
N GLU A 193 0.10 12.18 -9.79
CA GLU A 193 1.09 12.22 -8.68
C GLU A 193 2.10 11.08 -8.73
N LEU A 194 1.69 9.92 -9.23
CA LEU A 194 2.55 8.75 -9.43
C LEU A 194 3.30 8.79 -10.77
N GLU A 195 3.21 9.88 -11.53
CA GLU A 195 3.84 10.06 -12.85
C GLU A 195 3.38 9.01 -13.88
N LEU A 196 2.14 8.52 -13.75
CA LEU A 196 1.53 7.53 -14.64
C LEU A 196 0.77 8.23 -15.79
N GLU A 197 1.47 9.03 -16.58
CA GLU A 197 0.92 9.96 -17.59
C GLU A 197 0.02 9.30 -18.65
N THR A 198 0.17 8.00 -18.89
CA THR A 198 -0.61 7.27 -19.88
C THR A 198 -1.87 6.61 -19.32
N LEU A 199 -2.10 6.67 -18.00
CA LEU A 199 -3.27 6.11 -17.36
C LEU A 199 -4.41 7.11 -17.31
N SER A 200 -5.63 6.59 -17.51
CA SER A 200 -6.87 7.36 -17.32
C SER A 200 -7.96 6.42 -16.84
N PHE A 201 -8.55 6.75 -15.70
CA PHE A 201 -9.61 5.97 -15.08
C PHE A 201 -10.97 6.61 -15.35
N LYS A 202 -11.97 5.79 -15.68
CA LYS A 202 -13.36 6.20 -15.94
C LYS A 202 -14.34 5.63 -14.91
N ASN A 203 -13.92 4.61 -14.18
CA ASN A 203 -14.67 3.96 -13.11
C ASN A 203 -13.70 3.20 -12.19
N THR A 204 -14.23 2.64 -11.11
CA THR A 204 -13.46 1.90 -10.09
C THR A 204 -13.26 0.43 -10.40
N THR A 205 -13.95 -0.11 -11.40
CA THR A 205 -13.99 -1.56 -11.69
C THR A 205 -13.12 -1.97 -12.87
N GLY A 206 -12.91 -1.07 -13.83
CA GLY A 206 -12.28 -1.34 -15.12
C GLY A 206 -13.23 -1.96 -16.13
N LEU A 207 -14.53 -2.08 -15.80
CA LEU A 207 -15.54 -2.43 -16.79
C LEU A 207 -15.72 -1.26 -17.76
N GLU A 208 -15.71 -1.56 -19.06
CA GLU A 208 -16.17 -0.57 -20.01
C GLU A 208 -17.68 -0.36 -19.80
N PRO A 209 -18.16 0.88 -19.68
CA PRO A 209 -19.59 1.10 -19.66
C PRO A 209 -20.14 0.49 -20.96
N LEU A 210 -21.17 -0.35 -20.85
CA LEU A 210 -21.95 -0.83 -21.99
C LEU A 210 -22.66 0.38 -22.63
N ILE A 211 -21.91 1.20 -23.33
CA ILE A 211 -22.48 2.11 -24.30
C ILE A 211 -22.82 1.19 -25.46
N ALA A 212 -24.05 0.69 -25.44
CA ALA A 212 -24.68 0.16 -26.63
C ALA A 212 -24.82 1.34 -27.61
N ASP A 213 -23.75 1.69 -28.29
CA ASP A 213 -23.81 2.51 -29.49
C ASP A 213 -24.39 1.60 -30.58
N LEU A 214 -25.72 1.44 -30.51
CA LEU A 214 -26.52 0.74 -31.52
C LEU A 214 -26.47 1.43 -32.89
N SER A 215 -25.69 2.49 -33.07
CA SER A 215 -25.55 3.24 -34.32
C SER A 215 -24.42 2.74 -35.20
N LYS A 216 -23.57 1.82 -34.75
CA LYS A 216 -22.54 1.18 -35.58
C LYS A 216 -22.97 -0.22 -35.97
N PRO A 217 -23.18 -0.49 -37.27
CA PRO A 217 -23.36 -1.86 -37.77
C PRO A 217 -22.06 -2.65 -37.50
N LEU A 218 -22.22 -3.92 -37.09
CA LEU A 218 -21.16 -4.91 -36.93
C LEU A 218 -20.38 -5.10 -38.24
#